data_555e60838904c81a52b3a5b9129ef8e8
#
_entry.id   555e60838904c81a52b3a5b9129ef8e8
#
_cell.length_a   1.000
_cell.length_b   1.000
_cell.length_c   1.000
_cell.angle_alpha   90.00
_cell.angle_beta   90.00
_cell.angle_gamma   90.00
#
_symmetry.space_group_name_H-M   'P 1'
#
loop_
_entity.id
_entity.type
_entity.pdbx_description
1 polymer ?
#
loop_
_entity_poly.entity_id
_entity_poly.type
_entity_poly.pdbx_seq_one_letter_code
_entity_poly.pdbx_strand_id
1 'polypeptide(L)'
;TITKLVQELVEENIVTDNGKVETPGGRRPNIYGLANSAIYFVGVNVGRDFMGYVVTDLQNNIILEQMDPTFELLDRPQCLDRICTNIEEFVSSCGVDRGKILGLGVCMTGRVNPTTGRSYKYFTSSEESMREIIEERVGIRTLFENDTRARCYAEYSCGKAKDENDMLYLHLG
;
A
#
# COMPACT_ATOMS: atom_id res chain seq x y z
N THR A 1 -24.61 23.75 -6.88
CA THR A 1 -23.49 24.60 -7.36
C THR A 1 -22.16 23.96 -6.97
N ILE A 2 -21.10 24.23 -7.74
CA ILE A 2 -19.74 23.69 -7.47
C ILE A 2 -19.31 24.00 -6.03
N THR A 3 -19.57 25.21 -5.54
CA THR A 3 -19.24 25.59 -4.15
C THR A 3 -19.88 24.68 -3.11
N LYS A 4 -21.13 24.25 -3.33
CA LYS A 4 -21.83 23.35 -2.41
C LYS A 4 -21.21 21.95 -2.41
N LEU A 5 -20.85 21.42 -3.60
CA LEU A 5 -20.19 20.12 -3.72
C LEU A 5 -18.79 20.13 -3.05
N VAL A 6 -18.03 21.21 -3.23
CA VAL A 6 -16.72 21.34 -2.55
C VAL A 6 -16.92 21.39 -1.04
N GLN A 7 -17.94 22.08 -0.55
CA GLN A 7 -18.22 22.17 0.88
C GLN A 7 -18.63 20.81 1.47
N GLU A 8 -19.45 20.05 0.76
CA GLU A 8 -19.80 18.67 1.12
C GLU A 8 -18.54 17.78 1.24
N LEU A 9 -17.61 17.87 0.25
CA LEU A 9 -16.35 17.13 0.29
C LEU A 9 -15.43 17.57 1.45
N VAL A 10 -15.48 18.84 1.86
CA VAL A 10 -14.75 19.31 3.05
C VAL A 10 -15.38 18.78 4.33
N GLU A 11 -16.70 18.80 4.44
CA GLU A 11 -17.43 18.25 5.58
C GLU A 11 -17.23 16.74 5.73
N GLU A 12 -17.12 16.01 4.62
CA GLU A 12 -16.79 14.58 4.59
C GLU A 12 -15.31 14.28 4.81
N ASN A 13 -14.49 15.32 4.99
CA ASN A 13 -13.03 15.18 5.22
C ASN A 13 -12.27 14.49 4.07
N ILE A 14 -12.79 14.62 2.84
CA ILE A 14 -12.16 14.15 1.60
C ILE A 14 -11.24 15.24 1.04
N VAL A 15 -11.66 16.50 1.20
CA VAL A 15 -10.93 17.69 0.74
C VAL A 15 -10.62 18.59 1.92
N THR A 16 -9.45 19.23 1.88
CA THR A 16 -9.02 20.23 2.86
C THR A 16 -8.99 21.61 2.19
N ASP A 17 -9.52 22.64 2.87
CA ASP A 17 -9.33 24.04 2.47
C ASP A 17 -7.96 24.51 2.95
N ASN A 18 -7.01 24.70 2.03
CA ASN A 18 -5.66 25.15 2.31
C ASN A 18 -5.54 26.69 2.34
N GLY A 19 -6.66 27.39 2.38
CA GLY A 19 -6.70 28.83 2.49
C GLY A 19 -6.61 29.55 1.15
N LYS A 20 -6.23 30.83 1.20
CA LYS A 20 -6.21 31.71 0.03
C LYS A 20 -4.78 31.98 -0.43
N VAL A 21 -4.56 31.98 -1.75
CA VAL A 21 -3.28 32.40 -2.33
C VAL A 21 -3.22 33.91 -2.42
N GLU A 22 -2.07 34.48 -2.08
CA GLU A 22 -1.77 35.87 -2.38
C GLU A 22 -1.52 36.02 -3.89
N THR A 23 -2.32 36.89 -4.53
CA THR A 23 -2.16 37.24 -5.93
C THR A 23 -1.82 38.72 -6.05
N PRO A 24 -0.98 39.16 -7.01
CA PRO A 24 -0.57 40.56 -7.20
C PRO A 24 -1.75 41.49 -7.55
N GLY A 25 -2.95 40.99 -7.75
CA GLY A 25 -4.18 41.72 -8.01
C GLY A 25 -5.36 40.78 -8.27
N GLY A 26 -6.59 41.21 -7.90
CA GLY A 26 -7.81 40.48 -8.11
C GLY A 26 -8.32 39.67 -6.92
N ARG A 27 -9.35 38.86 -7.12
CA ARG A 27 -9.97 38.00 -6.08
C ARG A 27 -9.00 36.89 -5.70
N ARG A 28 -8.66 36.79 -4.43
CA ARG A 28 -7.83 35.69 -3.88
C ARG A 28 -8.58 34.36 -3.99
N PRO A 29 -8.12 33.38 -4.79
CA PRO A 29 -8.78 32.09 -4.87
C PRO A 29 -8.46 31.23 -3.64
N ASN A 30 -9.46 30.42 -3.22
CA ASN A 30 -9.20 29.36 -2.23
C ASN A 30 -8.48 28.19 -2.94
N ILE A 31 -7.52 27.58 -2.24
CA ILE A 31 -6.88 26.35 -2.66
C ILE A 31 -7.49 25.19 -1.87
N TYR A 32 -7.89 24.18 -2.59
CA TYR A 32 -8.36 22.93 -2.03
C TYR A 32 -7.39 21.79 -2.39
N GLY A 33 -7.17 20.87 -1.46
CA GLY A 33 -6.36 19.66 -1.66
C GLY A 33 -7.08 18.44 -1.13
N LEU A 34 -6.62 17.24 -1.47
CA LEU A 34 -7.10 16.02 -0.83
C LEU A 34 -6.66 16.01 0.64
N ALA A 35 -7.58 15.64 1.54
CA ALA A 35 -7.23 15.43 2.94
C ALA A 35 -6.32 14.20 3.08
N ASN A 36 -5.25 14.29 3.89
CA ASN A 36 -4.32 13.16 4.07
C ASN A 36 -5.02 11.91 4.61
N SER A 37 -6.01 12.10 5.47
CA SER A 37 -6.82 11.05 6.09
C SER A 37 -8.04 10.62 5.24
N ALA A 38 -8.14 11.07 3.98
CA ALA A 38 -9.24 10.67 3.11
C ALA A 38 -9.17 9.19 2.75
N ILE A 39 -7.96 8.71 2.41
CA ILE A 39 -7.70 7.32 2.06
C ILE A 39 -6.36 6.86 2.61
N TYR A 40 -6.23 5.54 2.75
CA TYR A 40 -5.02 4.86 3.22
C TYR A 40 -4.63 3.73 2.28
N PHE A 41 -3.37 3.34 2.35
CA PHE A 41 -2.82 2.17 1.68
C PHE A 41 -2.17 1.27 2.72
N VAL A 42 -2.32 -0.03 2.53
CA VAL A 42 -1.65 -1.04 3.36
C VAL A 42 -0.56 -1.69 2.52
N GLY A 43 0.64 -1.76 3.06
CA GLY A 43 1.77 -2.49 2.50
C GLY A 43 2.09 -3.70 3.35
N VAL A 44 2.31 -4.86 2.71
CA VAL A 44 2.73 -6.10 3.38
C VAL A 44 3.97 -6.65 2.70
N ASN A 45 4.99 -6.97 3.49
CA ASN A 45 6.20 -7.64 3.02
C ASN A 45 6.27 -9.05 3.60
N VAL A 46 6.12 -10.05 2.73
CA VAL A 46 6.24 -11.47 3.08
C VAL A 46 7.69 -11.90 2.82
N GLY A 47 8.52 -11.76 3.84
CA GLY A 47 9.90 -12.23 3.84
C GLY A 47 10.01 -13.73 4.08
N ARG A 48 11.24 -14.25 4.11
CA ARG A 48 11.49 -15.67 4.39
C ARG A 48 11.19 -16.03 5.85
N ASP A 49 11.56 -15.15 6.76
CA ASP A 49 11.58 -15.34 8.21
C ASP A 49 10.92 -14.17 8.97
N PHE A 50 10.09 -13.40 8.29
CA PHE A 50 9.29 -12.32 8.87
C PHE A 50 8.11 -11.93 7.97
N MET A 51 7.10 -11.28 8.57
CA MET A 51 6.13 -10.46 7.85
C MET A 51 6.19 -9.02 8.38
N GLY A 52 6.28 -8.06 7.46
CA GLY A 52 6.25 -6.64 7.76
C GLY A 52 4.97 -6.01 7.23
N TYR A 53 4.44 -5.03 7.96
CA TYR A 53 3.20 -4.35 7.64
C TYR A 53 3.37 -2.84 7.79
N VAL A 54 2.74 -2.08 6.94
CA VAL A 54 2.73 -0.62 7.02
C VAL A 54 1.38 -0.09 6.58
N VAL A 55 0.91 0.98 7.22
CA VAL A 55 -0.19 1.81 6.76
C VAL A 55 0.35 3.19 6.41
N THR A 56 0.01 3.69 5.24
CA THR A 56 0.37 5.04 4.80
C THR A 56 -0.86 5.84 4.39
N ASP A 57 -0.77 7.17 4.54
CA ASP A 57 -1.74 8.11 4.00
C ASP A 57 -1.42 8.47 2.52
N LEU A 58 -2.21 9.38 1.94
CA LEU A 58 -2.03 9.90 0.57
C LEU A 58 -0.69 10.61 0.32
N GLN A 59 -0.03 11.10 1.36
CA GLN A 59 1.25 11.78 1.27
C GLN A 59 2.43 10.86 1.56
N ASN A 60 2.19 9.54 1.67
CA ASN A 60 3.16 8.53 2.06
C ASN A 60 3.71 8.71 3.48
N ASN A 61 2.99 9.43 4.37
CA ASN A 61 3.34 9.40 5.78
C ASN A 61 2.99 8.04 6.36
N ILE A 62 3.93 7.46 7.11
CA ILE A 62 3.71 6.21 7.82
C ILE A 62 2.81 6.49 9.02
N ILE A 63 1.64 5.85 9.04
CA ILE A 63 0.67 5.93 10.14
C ILE A 63 0.93 4.83 11.17
N LEU A 64 1.23 3.63 10.69
CA LEU A 64 1.55 2.47 11.51
C LEU A 64 2.55 1.59 10.78
N GLU A 65 3.52 1.07 11.52
CA GLU A 65 4.44 0.03 11.07
C GLU A 65 4.49 -1.09 12.10
N GLN A 66 4.46 -2.33 11.64
CA GLN A 66 4.53 -3.52 12.49
C GLN A 66 5.34 -4.61 11.81
N MET A 67 6.02 -5.45 12.60
CA MET A 67 6.74 -6.62 12.11
C MET A 67 6.40 -7.84 12.95
N ASP A 68 6.16 -8.97 12.30
CA ASP A 68 6.11 -10.29 12.90
C ASP A 68 7.42 -11.04 12.60
N PRO A 69 8.39 -11.09 13.52
CA PRO A 69 9.66 -11.79 13.35
C PRO A 69 9.54 -13.31 13.61
N THR A 70 8.34 -13.79 13.96
CA THR A 70 8.09 -15.22 14.22
C THR A 70 7.50 -15.94 13.02
N PHE A 71 7.22 -15.20 11.94
CA PHE A 71 6.73 -15.78 10.69
C PHE A 71 7.85 -16.49 9.95
N GLU A 72 7.52 -17.65 9.38
CA GLU A 72 8.39 -18.42 8.49
C GLU A 72 7.62 -18.76 7.21
N LEU A 73 8.16 -18.39 6.06
CA LEU A 73 7.57 -18.67 4.76
C LEU A 73 7.86 -20.10 4.32
N LEU A 74 6.84 -20.92 4.32
CA LEU A 74 6.89 -22.33 3.91
C LEU A 74 5.98 -22.58 2.71
N ASP A 75 6.45 -23.38 1.75
CA ASP A 75 5.66 -23.75 0.56
C ASP A 75 4.62 -24.84 0.89
N ARG A 76 3.59 -24.45 1.62
CA ARG A 76 2.47 -25.32 2.00
C ARG A 76 1.17 -24.51 2.21
N PRO A 77 -0.01 -25.11 1.96
CA PRO A 77 -1.30 -24.39 2.03
C PRO A 77 -1.54 -23.67 3.37
N GLN A 78 -1.18 -24.30 4.50
CA GLN A 78 -1.35 -23.71 5.82
C GLN A 78 -0.55 -22.41 6.01
N CYS A 79 0.58 -22.27 5.32
CA CYS A 79 1.34 -21.01 5.36
C CYS A 79 0.63 -19.91 4.56
N LEU A 80 0.00 -20.26 3.45
CA LEU A 80 -0.82 -19.31 2.69
C LEU A 80 -2.02 -18.84 3.49
N ASP A 81 -2.73 -19.76 4.17
CA ASP A 81 -3.82 -19.42 5.08
C ASP A 81 -3.34 -18.47 6.19
N ARG A 82 -2.17 -18.74 6.77
CA ARG A 82 -1.56 -17.87 7.80
C ARG A 82 -1.25 -16.47 7.26
N ILE A 83 -0.72 -16.37 6.03
CA ILE A 83 -0.47 -15.07 5.37
C ILE A 83 -1.78 -14.28 5.29
N CYS A 84 -2.84 -14.88 4.76
CA CYS A 84 -4.13 -14.21 4.64
C CYS A 84 -4.70 -13.79 6.00
N THR A 85 -4.70 -14.70 6.99
CA THR A 85 -5.18 -14.41 8.34
C THR A 85 -4.41 -13.27 8.99
N ASN A 86 -3.09 -13.27 8.91
CA ASN A 86 -2.26 -12.21 9.48
C ASN A 86 -2.55 -10.85 8.82
N ILE A 87 -2.80 -10.83 7.50
CA ILE A 87 -3.19 -9.60 6.79
C ILE A 87 -4.57 -9.11 7.26
N GLU A 88 -5.55 -10.01 7.38
CA GLU A 88 -6.90 -9.69 7.87
C GLU A 88 -6.86 -9.12 9.30
N GLU A 89 -6.11 -9.74 10.19
CA GLU A 89 -5.91 -9.29 11.57
C GLU A 89 -5.26 -7.91 11.62
N PHE A 90 -4.20 -7.69 10.83
CA PHE A 90 -3.55 -6.39 10.75
C PHE A 90 -4.51 -5.32 10.22
N VAL A 91 -5.20 -5.55 9.11
CA VAL A 91 -6.19 -4.61 8.54
C VAL A 91 -7.30 -4.28 9.54
N SER A 92 -7.73 -5.25 10.33
CA SER A 92 -8.78 -5.07 11.34
C SER A 92 -8.32 -4.29 12.57
N SER A 93 -7.03 -4.33 12.89
CA SER A 93 -6.44 -3.75 14.11
C SER A 93 -5.59 -2.49 13.87
N CYS A 94 -5.35 -2.12 12.62
CA CYS A 94 -4.42 -1.03 12.26
C CYS A 94 -4.88 0.39 12.63
N GLY A 95 -6.08 0.54 13.20
CA GLY A 95 -6.57 1.82 13.73
C GLY A 95 -7.11 2.80 12.71
N VAL A 96 -7.17 2.43 11.42
CA VAL A 96 -7.83 3.22 10.37
C VAL A 96 -9.14 2.57 9.94
N ASP A 97 -10.08 3.39 9.47
CA ASP A 97 -11.34 2.88 8.93
C ASP A 97 -11.06 2.03 7.68
N ARG A 98 -11.50 0.76 7.73
CA ARG A 98 -11.35 -0.18 6.62
C ARG A 98 -11.93 0.35 5.31
N GLY A 99 -13.05 1.09 5.37
CA GLY A 99 -13.69 1.69 4.20
C GLY A 99 -12.84 2.77 3.53
N LYS A 100 -11.82 3.27 4.22
CA LYS A 100 -10.85 4.23 3.70
C LYS A 100 -9.57 3.60 3.16
N ILE A 101 -9.39 2.29 3.29
CA ILE A 101 -8.24 1.58 2.72
C ILE A 101 -8.51 1.31 1.24
N LEU A 102 -7.87 2.07 0.37
CA LEU A 102 -8.08 2.02 -1.08
C LEU A 102 -7.42 0.82 -1.73
N GLY A 103 -6.31 0.34 -1.17
CA GLY A 103 -5.58 -0.77 -1.75
C GLY A 103 -4.56 -1.41 -0.81
N LEU A 104 -4.24 -2.65 -1.12
CA LEU A 104 -3.26 -3.48 -0.45
C LEU A 104 -2.11 -3.79 -1.43
N GLY A 105 -0.90 -3.41 -1.08
CA GLY A 105 0.32 -3.80 -1.79
C GLY A 105 1.01 -4.95 -1.04
N VAL A 106 1.12 -6.11 -1.67
CA VAL A 106 1.84 -7.25 -1.09
C VAL A 106 3.09 -7.51 -1.89
N CYS A 107 4.25 -7.49 -1.25
CA CYS A 107 5.48 -7.97 -1.87
C CYS A 107 5.97 -9.26 -1.18
N MET A 108 6.58 -10.13 -1.97
CA MET A 108 7.05 -11.43 -1.50
C MET A 108 8.42 -11.76 -2.05
N THR A 109 9.22 -12.46 -1.26
CA THR A 109 10.51 -12.98 -1.70
C THR A 109 10.35 -14.05 -2.78
N GLY A 110 11.30 -14.11 -3.72
CA GLY A 110 11.30 -15.04 -4.85
C GLY A 110 10.77 -14.42 -6.15
N ARG A 111 10.66 -15.23 -7.20
CA ARG A 111 10.18 -14.74 -8.50
C ARG A 111 8.66 -14.59 -8.51
N VAL A 112 8.21 -13.40 -8.87
CA VAL A 112 6.80 -13.02 -8.95
C VAL A 112 6.51 -12.43 -10.33
N ASN A 113 5.34 -12.76 -10.86
CA ASN A 113 4.76 -12.08 -12.01
C ASN A 113 3.68 -11.10 -11.52
N PRO A 114 3.92 -9.78 -11.58
CA PRO A 114 2.98 -8.79 -11.06
C PRO A 114 1.70 -8.68 -11.88
N THR A 115 1.77 -9.01 -13.18
CA THR A 115 0.61 -8.97 -14.07
C THR A 115 -0.40 -10.06 -13.73
N THR A 116 0.08 -11.28 -13.50
CA THR A 116 -0.78 -12.42 -13.16
C THR A 116 -0.98 -12.60 -11.65
N GLY A 117 -0.15 -11.96 -10.81
CA GLY A 117 -0.19 -12.13 -9.36
C GLY A 117 0.32 -13.49 -8.87
N ARG A 118 1.10 -14.20 -9.70
CA ARG A 118 1.62 -15.54 -9.39
C ARG A 118 3.04 -15.50 -8.85
N SER A 119 3.31 -16.31 -7.84
CA SER A 119 4.66 -16.69 -7.44
C SER A 119 5.12 -17.91 -8.23
N TYR A 120 6.42 -17.91 -8.63
CA TYR A 120 7.04 -19.07 -9.29
C TYR A 120 7.92 -19.89 -8.35
N LYS A 121 7.88 -19.62 -7.06
CA LYS A 121 8.66 -20.33 -6.07
C LYS A 121 7.81 -20.92 -4.95
N TYR A 122 6.78 -20.22 -4.52
CA TYR A 122 5.91 -20.62 -3.43
C TYR A 122 4.47 -20.75 -3.93
N PHE A 123 3.74 -21.72 -3.40
CA PHE A 123 2.32 -21.97 -3.68
C PHE A 123 2.02 -22.19 -5.17
N THR A 124 2.98 -22.80 -5.87
CA THR A 124 2.89 -23.03 -7.32
C THR A 124 1.84 -24.06 -7.72
N SER A 125 1.38 -24.88 -6.79
CA SER A 125 0.31 -25.89 -7.00
C SER A 125 -1.09 -25.29 -6.97
N SER A 126 -1.27 -24.05 -6.55
CA SER A 126 -2.57 -23.38 -6.57
C SER A 126 -2.99 -23.04 -8.01
N GLU A 127 -4.24 -23.29 -8.37
CA GLU A 127 -4.83 -22.84 -9.63
C GLU A 127 -5.00 -21.32 -9.65
N GLU A 128 -5.37 -20.73 -8.52
CA GLU A 128 -5.52 -19.30 -8.33
C GLU A 128 -4.17 -18.64 -8.06
N SER A 129 -4.07 -17.37 -8.41
CA SER A 129 -2.88 -16.57 -8.11
C SER A 129 -2.88 -16.11 -6.64
N MET A 130 -1.69 -15.84 -6.10
CA MET A 130 -1.55 -15.26 -4.75
C MET A 130 -2.35 -13.97 -4.59
N ARG A 131 -2.35 -13.12 -5.64
CA ARG A 131 -3.13 -11.88 -5.63
C ARG A 131 -4.62 -12.15 -5.48
N GLU A 132 -5.18 -13.06 -6.28
CA GLU A 132 -6.61 -13.40 -6.24
C GLU A 132 -7.01 -13.96 -4.88
N ILE A 133 -6.25 -14.90 -4.34
CA ILE A 133 -6.51 -15.51 -3.03
C ILE A 133 -6.51 -14.43 -1.91
N ILE A 134 -5.49 -13.55 -1.90
CA ILE A 134 -5.39 -12.50 -0.88
C ILE A 134 -6.52 -11.48 -1.06
N GLU A 135 -6.79 -11.06 -2.30
CA GLU A 135 -7.83 -10.06 -2.61
C GLU A 135 -9.22 -10.58 -2.20
N GLU A 136 -9.53 -11.85 -2.50
CA GLU A 136 -10.80 -12.47 -2.11
C GLU A 136 -10.94 -12.58 -0.58
N ARG A 137 -9.90 -13.06 0.10
CA ARG A 137 -9.90 -13.24 1.56
C ARG A 137 -9.97 -11.91 2.31
N VAL A 138 -9.14 -10.95 1.93
CA VAL A 138 -9.05 -9.66 2.61
C VAL A 138 -10.15 -8.69 2.14
N GLY A 139 -10.73 -8.87 0.95
CA GLY A 139 -11.76 -7.98 0.40
C GLY A 139 -11.25 -6.57 0.09
N ILE A 140 -9.96 -6.41 -0.19
CA ILE A 140 -9.33 -5.15 -0.58
C ILE A 140 -8.54 -5.40 -1.86
N ARG A 141 -8.68 -4.50 -2.85
CA ARG A 141 -7.94 -4.56 -4.11
C ARG A 141 -6.45 -4.73 -3.84
N THR A 142 -5.86 -5.80 -4.37
CA THR A 142 -4.49 -6.20 -4.07
C THR A 142 -3.57 -6.07 -5.27
N LEU A 143 -2.40 -5.47 -5.07
CA LEU A 143 -1.26 -5.54 -5.99
C LEU A 143 -0.23 -6.50 -5.40
N PHE A 144 0.40 -7.31 -6.26
CA PHE A 144 1.36 -8.31 -5.84
C PHE A 144 2.67 -8.16 -6.59
N GLU A 145 3.80 -8.03 -5.90
CA GLU A 145 5.10 -7.75 -6.49
C GLU A 145 6.24 -8.56 -5.82
N ASN A 146 7.37 -8.65 -6.49
CA ASN A 146 8.61 -9.13 -5.88
C ASN A 146 9.18 -8.10 -4.88
N ASP A 147 9.68 -8.56 -3.74
CA ASP A 147 10.20 -7.74 -2.66
C ASP A 147 11.36 -6.81 -3.08
N THR A 148 12.29 -7.32 -3.87
CA THR A 148 13.44 -6.53 -4.36
C THR A 148 13.00 -5.47 -5.37
N ARG A 149 12.05 -5.80 -6.26
CA ARG A 149 11.49 -4.80 -7.19
C ARG A 149 10.66 -3.76 -6.47
N ALA A 150 9.87 -4.14 -5.48
CA ALA A 150 9.10 -3.19 -4.67
C ALA A 150 10.03 -2.21 -3.94
N ARG A 151 11.11 -2.69 -3.33
CA ARG A 151 12.13 -1.84 -2.69
C ARG A 151 12.86 -0.93 -3.68
N CYS A 152 13.22 -1.47 -4.85
CA CYS A 152 13.82 -0.69 -5.94
C CYS A 152 12.89 0.44 -6.37
N TYR A 153 11.61 0.15 -6.56
CA TYR A 153 10.61 1.15 -6.93
C TYR A 153 10.41 2.20 -5.84
N ALA A 154 10.39 1.81 -4.57
CA ALA A 154 10.28 2.73 -3.45
C ALA A 154 11.49 3.69 -3.38
N GLU A 155 12.71 3.18 -3.56
CA GLU A 155 13.92 4.00 -3.59
C GLU A 155 13.91 4.99 -4.77
N TYR A 156 13.44 4.54 -5.95
CA TYR A 156 13.29 5.39 -7.12
C TYR A 156 12.20 6.45 -6.95
N SER A 157 11.06 6.11 -6.34
CA SER A 157 9.89 7.00 -6.27
C SER A 157 9.95 7.98 -5.10
N CYS A 158 10.44 7.53 -3.93
CA CYS A 158 10.39 8.27 -2.67
C CYS A 158 11.74 8.37 -1.97
N GLY A 159 12.74 7.60 -2.43
CA GLY A 159 14.06 7.55 -1.82
C GLY A 159 15.04 8.57 -2.40
N LYS A 160 16.32 8.27 -2.27
CA LYS A 160 17.44 9.14 -2.71
C LYS A 160 17.66 9.11 -4.22
N ALA A 161 17.15 8.09 -4.92
CA ALA A 161 17.33 7.91 -6.36
C ALA A 161 16.19 8.49 -7.21
N LYS A 162 15.27 9.26 -6.64
CA LYS A 162 14.07 9.79 -7.32
C LYS A 162 14.36 10.71 -8.52
N ASP A 163 15.53 11.32 -8.57
CA ASP A 163 15.93 12.23 -9.65
C ASP A 163 16.91 11.58 -10.63
N GLU A 164 17.20 10.27 -10.48
CA GLU A 164 18.12 9.54 -11.35
C GLU A 164 17.39 8.94 -12.56
N ASN A 165 18.05 8.91 -13.72
CA ASN A 165 17.49 8.30 -14.94
C ASN A 165 17.72 6.78 -14.97
N ASP A 166 18.83 6.32 -14.41
CA ASP A 166 19.25 4.91 -14.38
C ASP A 166 19.65 4.53 -12.95
N MET A 167 19.13 3.38 -12.48
CA MET A 167 19.41 2.88 -11.14
C MET A 167 19.68 1.38 -11.16
N LEU A 168 20.70 0.94 -10.46
CA LEU A 168 20.93 -0.46 -10.12
C LEU A 168 20.69 -0.67 -8.62
N TYR A 169 19.72 -1.50 -8.28
CA TYR A 169 19.41 -1.86 -6.90
C TYR A 169 19.89 -3.27 -6.59
N LEU A 170 20.78 -3.39 -5.60
CA LEU A 170 21.29 -4.67 -5.12
C LEU A 170 20.78 -4.93 -3.71
N HIS A 171 20.07 -6.04 -3.52
CA HIS A 171 19.66 -6.56 -2.21
C HIS A 171 20.51 -7.77 -1.86
N LEU A 172 21.33 -7.64 -0.82
CA LEU A 172 22.17 -8.71 -0.27
C LEU A 172 21.46 -9.23 0.99
N GLY A 173 21.02 -10.52 0.98
CA GLY A 173 20.33 -11.18 2.08
C GLY A 173 20.65 -12.67 2.16
#